data_193bf8520d02d640aeba8bf0ef105508
#
_entry.id   193bf8520d02d640aeba8bf0ef105508
#
_cell.length_a   1.000
_cell.length_b   1.000
_cell.length_c   1.000
_cell.angle_alpha   90.00
_cell.angle_beta   90.00
_cell.angle_gamma   90.00
#
_symmetry.space_group_name_H-M   'P 1'
#
loop_
_entity.id
_entity.type
_entity.pdbx_description
1 polymer ?
#
loop_
_entity_poly.entity_id
_entity_poly.type
_entity_poly.pdbx_seq_one_letter_code
_entity_poly.pdbx_strand_id
1 'polypeptide(L)'
;MASTNDLKNGMVLNIDGQLWSVVEFQHVKPGKGPAFVRTKLKAVLSGKVVDKTFNAGTKVDTANVDKRTMQYLYKDGSEFVFMYTDTYDQIHVQSDTVGSAADYMLENQNAIVATHDGTPLYVELPASVVLEVTHTDPGLQGDRSTGGTKPATLETGAQIAVPLFLETGTKVKVDTRDGSYLGRVN
;
A
#
# COMPACT_ATOMS: atom_id res chain seq x y z
N MET A 1 -3.53 -13.82 22.96
CA MET A 1 -4.64 -14.50 22.30
C MET A 1 -5.94 -13.72 22.50
N ALA A 2 -6.72 -13.59 21.48
CA ALA A 2 -8.03 -12.95 21.54
C ALA A 2 -9.12 -13.95 21.14
N SER A 3 -10.38 -13.56 21.22
CA SER A 3 -11.48 -14.34 20.65
C SER A 3 -12.16 -13.56 19.54
N THR A 4 -13.04 -14.24 18.80
CA THR A 4 -13.82 -13.56 17.75
C THR A 4 -14.70 -12.46 18.29
N ASN A 5 -14.99 -12.46 19.59
CA ASN A 5 -15.74 -11.38 20.25
C ASN A 5 -14.94 -10.08 20.37
N ASP A 6 -13.61 -10.16 20.25
CA ASP A 6 -12.69 -9.03 20.40
C ASP A 6 -12.25 -8.42 19.07
N LEU A 7 -12.76 -8.93 17.96
CA LEU A 7 -12.32 -8.48 16.62
C LEU A 7 -12.60 -7.00 16.40
N LYS A 8 -11.64 -6.35 15.75
CA LYS A 8 -11.75 -4.96 15.29
C LYS A 8 -11.18 -4.86 13.89
N ASN A 9 -11.70 -3.94 13.10
CA ASN A 9 -11.17 -3.66 11.77
C ASN A 9 -9.70 -3.21 11.89
N GLY A 10 -8.84 -3.74 11.02
CA GLY A 10 -7.41 -3.46 11.05
C GLY A 10 -6.59 -4.38 11.96
N MET A 11 -7.23 -5.18 12.79
CA MET A 11 -6.53 -6.17 13.63
C MET A 11 -5.86 -7.21 12.72
N VAL A 12 -4.65 -7.63 13.09
CA VAL A 12 -3.91 -8.66 12.34
C VAL A 12 -3.96 -9.98 13.10
N LEU A 13 -4.36 -11.02 12.39
CA LEU A 13 -4.48 -12.37 12.91
C LEU A 13 -3.42 -13.26 12.30
N ASN A 14 -2.88 -14.19 13.09
CA ASN A 14 -2.02 -15.26 12.60
C ASN A 14 -2.88 -16.52 12.47
N ILE A 15 -3.12 -16.95 11.24
CA ILE A 15 -3.89 -18.16 10.95
C ILE A 15 -2.99 -19.10 10.16
N ASP A 16 -2.65 -20.23 10.77
CA ASP A 16 -1.79 -21.26 10.18
C ASP A 16 -0.45 -20.70 9.65
N GLY A 17 0.14 -19.78 10.40
CA GLY A 17 1.40 -19.16 10.05
C GLY A 17 1.33 -18.01 9.06
N GLN A 18 0.14 -17.66 8.59
CA GLN A 18 -0.06 -16.52 7.70
C GLN A 18 -0.72 -15.36 8.44
N LEU A 19 -0.30 -14.16 8.10
CA LEU A 19 -0.87 -12.94 8.68
C LEU A 19 -2.02 -12.42 7.82
N TRP A 20 -3.15 -12.13 8.47
CA TRP A 20 -4.36 -11.63 7.84
C TRP A 20 -4.85 -10.39 8.57
N SER A 21 -5.18 -9.35 7.83
CA SER A 21 -5.79 -8.13 8.38
C SER A 21 -7.31 -8.26 8.29
N VAL A 22 -8.00 -7.92 9.37
CA VAL A 22 -9.47 -7.90 9.39
C VAL A 22 -9.94 -6.65 8.66
N VAL A 23 -10.58 -6.84 7.51
CA VAL A 23 -11.15 -5.75 6.71
C VAL A 23 -12.52 -5.36 7.25
N GLU A 24 -13.36 -6.37 7.48
CA GLU A 24 -14.68 -6.18 8.11
C GLU A 24 -15.12 -7.48 8.76
N PHE A 25 -16.05 -7.37 9.69
CA PHE A 25 -16.61 -8.53 10.38
C PHE A 25 -18.06 -8.25 10.75
N GLN A 26 -18.83 -9.32 10.92
CA GLN A 26 -20.23 -9.24 11.33
C GLN A 26 -20.56 -10.38 12.26
N HIS A 27 -21.09 -10.06 13.44
CA HIS A 27 -21.64 -11.03 14.38
C HIS A 27 -23.05 -11.40 13.95
N VAL A 28 -23.33 -12.70 13.82
CA VAL A 28 -24.64 -13.20 13.40
C VAL A 28 -25.17 -14.16 14.48
N LYS A 29 -26.37 -13.88 14.95
CA LYS A 29 -27.09 -14.76 15.88
C LYS A 29 -28.33 -15.28 15.16
N PRO A 30 -28.28 -16.51 14.57
CA PRO A 30 -29.42 -17.05 13.87
C PRO A 30 -30.51 -17.44 14.84
N GLY A 31 -31.77 -17.49 14.40
CA GLY A 31 -32.87 -17.94 15.23
C GLY A 31 -32.76 -19.41 15.63
N LYS A 32 -32.05 -20.20 14.83
CA LYS A 32 -31.71 -21.60 15.13
C LYS A 32 -30.25 -21.81 14.86
N GLY A 33 -29.55 -22.53 15.73
CA GLY A 33 -28.14 -22.84 15.58
C GLY A 33 -27.23 -21.90 16.36
N PRO A 34 -25.91 -22.19 16.39
CA PRO A 34 -24.98 -21.39 17.16
C PRO A 34 -24.68 -20.06 16.48
N ALA A 35 -24.35 -19.06 17.29
CA ALA A 35 -23.87 -17.77 16.79
C ALA A 35 -22.54 -17.93 16.07
N PHE A 36 -22.31 -17.11 15.06
CA PHE A 36 -21.06 -17.11 14.29
C PHE A 36 -20.64 -15.70 13.90
N VAL A 37 -19.40 -15.57 13.45
CA VAL A 37 -18.82 -14.30 13.00
C VAL A 37 -18.33 -14.48 11.57
N ARG A 38 -18.87 -13.70 10.64
CA ARG A 38 -18.36 -13.63 9.28
C ARG A 38 -17.26 -12.60 9.24
N THR A 39 -16.14 -12.96 8.63
CA THR A 39 -15.01 -12.06 8.50
C THR A 39 -14.57 -11.95 7.04
N LYS A 40 -14.15 -10.76 6.67
CA LYS A 40 -13.43 -10.53 5.43
C LYS A 40 -11.97 -10.24 5.82
N LEU A 41 -11.07 -11.09 5.34
CA LEU A 41 -9.67 -11.04 5.70
C LEU A 41 -8.82 -10.74 4.48
N LYS A 42 -7.81 -9.89 4.65
CA LYS A 42 -6.85 -9.55 3.61
C LYS A 42 -5.49 -10.09 4.02
N ALA A 43 -4.89 -10.92 3.17
CA ALA A 43 -3.53 -11.40 3.41
C ALA A 43 -2.56 -10.22 3.41
N VAL A 44 -1.78 -10.09 4.49
CA VAL A 44 -0.88 -8.94 4.66
C VAL A 44 0.18 -8.89 3.57
N LEU A 45 0.71 -10.04 3.17
CA LEU A 45 1.79 -10.09 2.18
C LEU A 45 1.29 -10.09 0.74
N SER A 46 0.25 -10.89 0.42
CA SER A 46 -0.21 -11.04 -0.96
C SER A 46 -1.32 -10.06 -1.35
N GLY A 47 -2.01 -9.48 -0.36
CA GLY A 47 -3.17 -8.63 -0.61
C GLY A 47 -4.45 -9.39 -0.98
N LYS A 48 -4.40 -10.71 -1.04
CA LYS A 48 -5.57 -11.53 -1.38
C LYS A 48 -6.65 -11.39 -0.29
N VAL A 49 -7.88 -11.19 -0.73
CA VAL A 49 -9.03 -11.06 0.17
C VAL A 49 -9.83 -12.35 0.15
N VAL A 50 -10.16 -12.88 1.33
CA VAL A 50 -10.98 -14.07 1.49
C VAL A 50 -12.04 -13.82 2.55
N ASP A 51 -13.15 -14.56 2.44
CA ASP A 51 -14.19 -14.60 3.47
C ASP A 51 -13.95 -15.83 4.34
N LYS A 52 -14.03 -15.65 5.66
CA LYS A 52 -13.91 -16.75 6.61
C LYS A 52 -14.93 -16.60 7.72
N THR A 53 -15.62 -17.69 8.06
CA THR A 53 -16.60 -17.73 9.12
C THR A 53 -16.04 -18.50 10.31
N PHE A 54 -16.14 -17.88 11.49
CA PHE A 54 -15.76 -18.50 12.76
C PHE A 54 -16.98 -18.71 13.64
N ASN A 55 -16.96 -19.74 14.45
CA ASN A 55 -17.95 -19.85 15.53
C ASN A 55 -17.71 -18.72 16.53
N ALA A 56 -18.80 -18.20 17.10
CA ALA A 56 -18.68 -17.13 18.10
C ALA A 56 -17.87 -17.63 19.31
N GLY A 57 -16.94 -16.80 19.79
CA GLY A 57 -16.07 -17.15 20.91
C GLY A 57 -14.86 -17.99 20.56
N THR A 58 -14.65 -18.31 19.28
CA THR A 58 -13.42 -19.02 18.83
C THR A 58 -12.19 -18.19 19.19
N LYS A 59 -11.16 -18.85 19.71
CA LYS A 59 -9.90 -18.20 20.00
C LYS A 59 -9.13 -17.96 18.70
N VAL A 60 -8.54 -16.78 18.58
CA VAL A 60 -7.73 -16.40 17.42
C VAL A 60 -6.40 -15.86 17.92
N ASP A 61 -5.32 -16.21 17.21
CA ASP A 61 -4.01 -15.66 17.50
C ASP A 61 -3.88 -14.29 16.83
N THR A 62 -3.48 -13.30 17.62
CA THR A 62 -3.20 -11.96 17.10
C THR A 62 -1.71 -11.79 16.88
N ALA A 63 -1.36 -10.97 15.89
CA ALA A 63 0.02 -10.60 15.62
C ALA A 63 0.17 -9.09 15.77
N ASN A 64 1.25 -8.67 16.43
CA ASN A 64 1.58 -7.25 16.54
C ASN A 64 2.32 -6.82 15.27
N VAL A 65 1.77 -5.82 14.59
CA VAL A 65 2.41 -5.19 13.46
C VAL A 65 2.82 -3.79 13.91
N ASP A 66 4.13 -3.52 13.88
CA ASP A 66 4.69 -2.23 14.23
C ASP A 66 4.82 -1.39 12.97
N LYS A 67 4.13 -0.26 12.93
CA LYS A 67 4.20 0.68 11.80
C LYS A 67 5.01 1.89 12.22
N ARG A 68 6.10 2.15 11.51
CA ARG A 68 6.96 3.29 11.80
C ARG A 68 7.23 4.11 10.56
N THR A 69 7.29 5.42 10.75
CA THR A 69 7.76 6.32 9.70
C THR A 69 9.27 6.15 9.56
N MET A 70 9.70 5.86 8.34
CA MET A 70 11.11 5.73 8.00
C MET A 70 11.42 6.59 6.79
N GLN A 71 12.67 7.00 6.66
CA GLN A 71 13.13 7.72 5.49
C GLN A 71 13.70 6.72 4.48
N TYR A 72 13.19 6.75 3.25
CA TYR A 72 13.77 5.98 2.16
C TYR A 72 15.07 6.65 1.73
N LEU A 73 16.19 5.91 1.72
CA LEU A 73 17.51 6.44 1.39
C LEU A 73 17.90 6.16 -0.05
N TYR A 74 18.00 4.88 -0.43
CA TYR A 74 18.43 4.50 -1.76
C TYR A 74 18.09 3.03 -2.06
N LYS A 75 18.19 2.69 -3.32
CA LYS A 75 18.05 1.30 -3.78
C LYS A 75 19.42 0.67 -3.90
N ASP A 76 19.59 -0.51 -3.32
CA ASP A 76 20.81 -1.29 -3.37
C ASP A 76 20.50 -2.66 -3.98
N GLY A 77 20.76 -2.80 -5.29
CA GLY A 77 20.43 -4.03 -6.00
C GLY A 77 18.95 -4.34 -5.97
N SER A 78 18.58 -5.47 -5.34
CA SER A 78 17.19 -5.90 -5.19
C SER A 78 16.57 -5.44 -3.87
N GLU A 79 17.25 -4.60 -3.11
CA GLU A 79 16.80 -4.13 -1.82
C GLU A 79 16.63 -2.62 -1.80
N PHE A 80 15.69 -2.16 -0.97
CA PHE A 80 15.50 -0.74 -0.69
C PHE A 80 15.95 -0.46 0.74
N VAL A 81 16.76 0.57 0.94
CA VAL A 81 17.32 0.91 2.25
C VAL A 81 16.49 2.02 2.87
N PHE A 82 15.98 1.75 4.07
CA PHE A 82 15.20 2.70 4.87
C PHE A 82 15.93 2.97 6.18
N MET A 83 15.70 4.15 6.73
CA MET A 83 16.32 4.58 7.97
C MET A 83 15.24 5.00 8.96
N TYR A 84 15.35 4.51 10.21
CA TYR A 84 14.53 5.01 11.30
C TYR A 84 14.83 6.49 11.54
N THR A 85 13.78 7.30 11.64
CA THR A 85 13.96 8.75 11.79
C THR A 85 14.42 9.17 13.18
N ASP A 86 14.27 8.31 14.18
CA ASP A 86 14.65 8.58 15.57
C ASP A 86 16.04 8.03 15.93
N THR A 87 16.36 6.80 15.50
CA THR A 87 17.62 6.15 15.87
C THR A 87 18.68 6.21 14.78
N TYR A 88 18.28 6.52 13.53
CA TYR A 88 19.13 6.52 12.33
C TYR A 88 19.64 5.15 11.93
N ASP A 89 19.13 4.08 12.54
CA ASP A 89 19.44 2.72 12.13
C ASP A 89 18.83 2.44 10.76
N GLN A 90 19.54 1.67 9.95
CA GLN A 90 19.11 1.33 8.60
C GLN A 90 18.59 -0.10 8.55
N ILE A 91 17.56 -0.32 7.73
CA ILE A 91 17.07 -1.65 7.42
C ILE A 91 16.99 -1.82 5.91
N HIS A 92 17.14 -3.07 5.46
CA HIS A 92 17.02 -3.44 4.06
C HIS A 92 15.70 -4.14 3.83
N VAL A 93 14.92 -3.67 2.88
CA VAL A 93 13.62 -4.23 2.53
C VAL A 93 13.69 -4.76 1.10
N GLN A 94 13.30 -6.03 0.91
CA GLN A 94 13.34 -6.65 -0.40
C GLN A 94 12.37 -5.98 -1.37
N SER A 95 12.72 -5.95 -2.65
CA SER A 95 11.88 -5.37 -3.70
C SER A 95 10.47 -5.94 -3.71
N ASP A 96 10.33 -7.24 -3.48
CA ASP A 96 9.03 -7.90 -3.45
C ASP A 96 8.15 -7.37 -2.32
N THR A 97 8.75 -7.04 -1.19
CA THR A 97 8.04 -6.49 -0.03
C THR A 97 7.61 -5.05 -0.28
N VAL A 98 8.46 -4.25 -0.92
CA VAL A 98 8.13 -2.87 -1.29
C VAL A 98 7.02 -2.85 -2.34
N GLY A 99 7.11 -3.75 -3.32
CA GLY A 99 6.08 -3.89 -4.35
C GLY A 99 5.87 -2.62 -5.15
N SER A 100 4.61 -2.31 -5.44
CA SER A 100 4.25 -1.15 -6.28
C SER A 100 4.59 0.20 -5.63
N ALA A 101 4.85 0.24 -4.34
CA ALA A 101 5.27 1.49 -3.69
C ALA A 101 6.56 2.03 -4.31
N ALA A 102 7.42 1.16 -4.83
CA ALA A 102 8.66 1.56 -5.47
C ALA A 102 8.45 2.53 -6.64
N ASP A 103 7.31 2.45 -7.32
CA ASP A 103 6.98 3.30 -8.46
C ASP A 103 6.75 4.76 -8.06
N TYR A 104 6.53 5.03 -6.79
CA TYR A 104 6.14 6.36 -6.30
C TYR A 104 7.02 6.85 -5.16
N MET A 105 8.09 6.12 -4.80
CA MET A 105 9.01 6.53 -3.73
C MET A 105 10.17 7.35 -4.29
N LEU A 106 10.47 8.45 -3.61
CA LEU A 106 11.67 9.25 -3.89
C LEU A 106 12.66 9.12 -2.73
N GLU A 107 13.95 9.15 -3.07
CA GLU A 107 15.02 9.17 -2.07
C GLU A 107 14.84 10.36 -1.13
N ASN A 108 15.13 10.13 0.14
CA ASN A 108 15.05 11.10 1.22
C ASN A 108 13.63 11.51 1.62
N GLN A 109 12.61 10.86 1.08
CA GLN A 109 11.22 11.05 1.53
C GLN A 109 10.80 9.97 2.51
N ASN A 110 9.82 10.30 3.34
CA ASN A 110 9.34 9.39 4.36
C ASN A 110 8.28 8.44 3.81
N ALA A 111 8.30 7.23 4.32
CA ALA A 111 7.28 6.21 4.09
C ALA A 111 7.01 5.49 5.40
N ILE A 112 5.91 4.75 5.46
CA ILE A 112 5.60 3.91 6.62
C ILE A 112 6.01 2.49 6.28
N VAL A 113 6.86 1.90 7.13
CA VAL A 113 7.26 0.50 7.00
C VAL A 113 6.62 -0.28 8.14
N ALA A 114 5.86 -1.31 7.77
CA ALA A 114 5.23 -2.22 8.73
C ALA A 114 6.12 -3.43 8.93
N THR A 115 6.39 -3.76 10.20
CA THR A 115 7.22 -4.91 10.56
C THR A 115 6.51 -5.79 11.58
N HIS A 116 6.88 -7.07 11.57
CA HIS A 116 6.46 -8.02 12.60
C HIS A 116 7.72 -8.73 13.09
N ASP A 117 8.01 -8.58 14.39
CA ASP A 117 9.23 -9.09 15.02
C ASP A 117 10.50 -8.69 14.24
N GLY A 118 10.54 -7.45 13.79
CA GLY A 118 11.67 -6.89 13.05
C GLY A 118 11.71 -7.25 11.56
N THR A 119 10.81 -8.11 11.09
CA THR A 119 10.74 -8.48 9.68
C THR A 119 9.82 -7.54 8.92
N PRO A 120 10.29 -6.85 7.87
CA PRO A 120 9.43 -5.99 7.07
C PRO A 120 8.32 -6.78 6.37
N LEU A 121 7.09 -6.26 6.43
CA LEU A 121 5.92 -6.88 5.82
C LEU A 121 5.45 -6.13 4.58
N TYR A 122 5.40 -4.81 4.64
CA TYR A 122 4.97 -3.96 3.53
C TYR A 122 5.36 -2.51 3.80
N VAL A 123 5.26 -1.71 2.75
CA VAL A 123 5.54 -0.27 2.79
C VAL A 123 4.28 0.48 2.40
N GLU A 124 3.90 1.47 3.19
CA GLU A 124 2.77 2.36 2.89
C GLU A 124 3.29 3.75 2.54
N LEU A 125 2.76 4.33 1.48
CA LEU A 125 3.04 5.70 1.08
C LEU A 125 1.88 6.61 1.46
N PRO A 126 2.09 7.93 1.53
CA PRO A 126 0.97 8.87 1.58
C PRO A 126 -0.01 8.60 0.43
N ALA A 127 -1.27 9.01 0.58
CA ALA A 127 -2.29 8.79 -0.44
C ALA A 127 -1.91 9.37 -1.80
N SER A 128 -1.12 10.43 -1.80
CA SER A 128 -0.61 11.06 -3.02
C SER A 128 0.81 11.54 -2.82
N VAL A 129 1.56 11.62 -3.93
CA VAL A 129 2.93 12.16 -3.96
C VAL A 129 3.06 13.11 -5.13
N VAL A 130 4.07 13.99 -5.06
CA VAL A 130 4.40 14.91 -6.15
C VAL A 130 5.64 14.38 -6.86
N LEU A 131 5.52 14.12 -8.15
CA LEU A 131 6.61 13.59 -8.97
C LEU A 131 6.75 14.42 -10.24
N GLU A 132 7.99 14.52 -10.74
CA GLU A 132 8.26 15.23 -11.98
C GLU A 132 8.11 14.31 -13.17
N VAL A 133 7.48 14.80 -14.23
CA VAL A 133 7.41 14.12 -15.52
C VAL A 133 8.77 14.31 -16.23
N THR A 134 9.52 13.22 -16.41
CA THR A 134 10.83 13.26 -17.05
C THR A 134 10.74 13.10 -18.57
N HIS A 135 9.67 12.47 -19.06
CA HIS A 135 9.45 12.30 -20.48
C HIS A 135 7.97 12.13 -20.78
N THR A 136 7.47 12.84 -21.76
CA THR A 136 6.15 12.64 -22.36
C THR A 136 6.18 13.23 -23.77
N ASP A 137 5.42 12.63 -24.67
CA ASP A 137 5.31 13.12 -26.04
C ASP A 137 4.36 14.32 -26.10
N PRO A 138 4.50 15.21 -27.11
CA PRO A 138 3.54 16.28 -27.26
C PRO A 138 2.16 15.71 -27.64
N GLY A 139 1.12 16.27 -27.02
CA GLY A 139 -0.25 15.94 -27.38
C GLY A 139 -0.61 16.61 -28.70
N LEU A 140 -1.03 15.81 -29.69
CA LEU A 140 -1.37 16.34 -31.00
C LEU A 140 -2.84 16.79 -31.04
N GLN A 141 -3.07 17.98 -31.60
CA GLN A 141 -4.43 18.46 -31.84
C GLN A 141 -5.14 17.52 -32.83
N GLY A 142 -6.37 17.20 -32.52
CA GLY A 142 -7.18 16.33 -33.37
C GLY A 142 -7.13 14.86 -33.06
N ASP A 143 -6.18 14.42 -32.24
CA ASP A 143 -6.11 13.01 -31.83
C ASP A 143 -7.31 12.60 -31.00
N ARG A 144 -7.87 13.54 -30.23
CA ARG A 144 -9.04 13.31 -29.38
C ARG A 144 -9.94 14.52 -29.38
N SER A 145 -11.23 14.29 -29.51
CA SER A 145 -12.19 15.37 -29.44
C SER A 145 -12.43 15.86 -28.01
N THR A 146 -12.30 14.99 -27.01
CA THR A 146 -12.48 15.32 -25.59
C THR A 146 -11.65 14.38 -24.72
N GLY A 147 -11.05 14.91 -23.67
CA GLY A 147 -10.53 14.15 -22.53
C GLY A 147 -9.50 13.08 -22.81
N GLY A 148 -8.78 13.18 -23.90
CA GLY A 148 -7.74 12.21 -24.24
C GLY A 148 -6.58 12.26 -23.26
N THR A 149 -5.89 11.12 -23.08
CA THR A 149 -4.70 11.01 -22.27
C THR A 149 -3.53 10.48 -23.09
N LYS A 150 -2.34 10.67 -22.58
CA LYS A 150 -1.10 10.15 -23.15
C LYS A 150 -0.21 9.59 -22.04
N PRO A 151 0.70 8.65 -22.35
CA PRO A 151 1.64 8.16 -21.35
C PRO A 151 2.68 9.21 -21.00
N ALA A 152 3.07 9.24 -19.74
CA ALA A 152 4.16 10.05 -19.23
C ALA A 152 5.02 9.22 -18.31
N THR A 153 6.35 9.37 -18.43
CA THR A 153 7.32 8.72 -17.56
C THR A 153 7.67 9.68 -16.43
N LEU A 154 7.59 9.18 -15.20
CA LEU A 154 7.92 9.93 -14.00
C LEU A 154 9.39 9.74 -13.63
N GLU A 155 9.89 10.61 -12.75
CA GLU A 155 11.29 10.56 -12.28
C GLU A 155 11.64 9.25 -11.58
N THR A 156 10.65 8.51 -11.08
CA THR A 156 10.83 7.17 -10.51
C THR A 156 10.95 6.06 -11.56
N GLY A 157 10.72 6.37 -12.83
CA GLY A 157 10.67 5.39 -13.91
C GLY A 157 9.29 4.83 -14.20
N ALA A 158 8.31 5.11 -13.35
CA ALA A 158 6.94 4.65 -13.54
C ALA A 158 6.26 5.43 -14.66
N GLN A 159 5.32 4.79 -15.36
CA GLN A 159 4.50 5.43 -16.38
C GLN A 159 3.07 5.60 -15.88
N ILE A 160 2.51 6.78 -16.13
CA ILE A 160 1.11 7.08 -15.84
C ILE A 160 0.45 7.73 -17.03
N ALA A 161 -0.88 7.73 -17.04
CA ALA A 161 -1.67 8.46 -18.04
C ALA A 161 -1.88 9.90 -17.57
N VAL A 162 -1.58 10.86 -18.42
CA VAL A 162 -1.72 12.30 -18.12
C VAL A 162 -2.51 12.98 -19.23
N PRO A 163 -3.11 14.17 -18.95
CA PRO A 163 -3.79 14.93 -20.01
C PRO A 163 -2.84 15.31 -21.16
N LEU A 164 -3.40 15.48 -22.35
CA LEU A 164 -2.60 15.76 -23.54
C LEU A 164 -1.80 17.05 -23.47
N PHE A 165 -2.26 18.05 -22.68
CA PHE A 165 -1.59 19.34 -22.55
C PHE A 165 -0.32 19.30 -21.69
N LEU A 166 -0.10 18.22 -20.97
CA LEU A 166 0.98 18.16 -20.00
C LEU A 166 2.34 18.05 -20.71
N GLU A 167 3.33 18.76 -20.21
CA GLU A 167 4.66 18.82 -20.79
C GLU A 167 5.72 18.19 -19.90
N THR A 168 6.81 17.74 -20.52
CA THR A 168 7.99 17.25 -19.80
C THR A 168 8.52 18.35 -18.86
N GLY A 169 8.94 17.97 -17.67
CA GLY A 169 9.42 18.88 -16.64
C GLY A 169 8.35 19.38 -15.69
N THR A 170 7.09 19.04 -15.93
CA THR A 170 5.98 19.43 -15.05
C THR A 170 5.93 18.53 -13.83
N LYS A 171 5.71 19.12 -12.66
CA LYS A 171 5.45 18.37 -11.44
C LYS A 171 3.97 18.06 -11.34
N VAL A 172 3.66 16.80 -11.05
CA VAL A 172 2.29 16.32 -10.99
C VAL A 172 2.03 15.61 -9.68
N LYS A 173 0.79 15.70 -9.23
CA LYS A 173 0.32 14.96 -8.06
C LYS A 173 -0.26 13.63 -8.54
N VAL A 174 0.18 12.54 -7.94
CA VAL A 174 -0.16 11.18 -8.34
C VAL A 174 -0.76 10.44 -7.16
N ASP A 175 -1.85 9.72 -7.41
CA ASP A 175 -2.44 8.82 -6.41
C ASP A 175 -1.56 7.57 -6.31
N THR A 176 -1.06 7.28 -5.12
CA THR A 176 -0.11 6.17 -4.90
C THR A 176 -0.78 4.80 -4.92
N ARG A 177 -2.11 4.74 -4.87
CA ARG A 177 -2.85 3.48 -4.88
C ARG A 177 -2.97 2.88 -6.27
N ASP A 178 -3.19 3.72 -7.28
CA ASP A 178 -3.47 3.28 -8.64
C ASP A 178 -2.66 3.99 -9.72
N GLY A 179 -1.85 4.99 -9.35
CA GLY A 179 -1.07 5.76 -10.29
C GLY A 179 -1.86 6.83 -11.06
N SER A 180 -3.05 7.19 -10.58
CA SER A 180 -3.88 8.19 -11.26
C SER A 180 -3.28 9.59 -11.16
N TYR A 181 -3.37 10.34 -12.26
CA TYR A 181 -3.02 11.76 -12.27
C TYR A 181 -4.09 12.55 -11.52
N LEU A 182 -3.67 13.36 -10.56
CA LEU A 182 -4.58 14.17 -9.74
C LEU A 182 -4.51 15.66 -10.05
N GLY A 183 -3.47 16.13 -10.71
CA GLY A 183 -3.33 17.54 -11.07
C GLY A 183 -1.89 17.98 -11.22
N ARG A 184 -1.70 19.18 -11.77
CA ARG A 184 -0.38 19.81 -11.81
C ARG A 184 -0.09 20.47 -10.47
N VAL A 185 1.18 20.55 -10.13
CA VAL A 185 1.65 21.26 -8.94
C VAL A 185 2.53 22.44 -9.40
N ASN A 186 2.19 23.64 -8.95
CA ASN A 186 2.93 24.84 -9.29
C ASN A 186 4.09 25.08 -8.33
#